data_505b7c146151ed71c5016c1babf200f6
#
_entry.id   505b7c146151ed71c5016c1babf200f6
#
_cell.length_a   1.000
_cell.length_b   1.000
_cell.length_c   1.000
_cell.angle_alpha   90.00
_cell.angle_beta   90.00
_cell.angle_gamma   90.00
#
_symmetry.space_group_name_H-M   'P 1'
#
loop_
_entity.id
_entity.type
_entity.pdbx_description
1 polymer ?
#
loop_
_entity_poly.entity_id
_entity_poly.type
_entity_poly.pdbx_seq_one_letter_code
_entity_poly.pdbx_strand_id
1 'polypeptide(L)'
;MAQNTRLNDYNQISWLAGFFTFKLNDAWGIHSEYQWRRENVVADWQQSLLRVGVNYQPNPKVQFRAGYAWIETYAYGDYPINALGKDFTEHRAFQAATLTDKPGRMEVSHRFMLEQRWIGRYSMPELTREDDYFYVNRLRYLFRMQYPLKGKTLDDKEFYAAAYDEIFIGFGKNVNENVFDQNRIGLLLGYRVNHKFRIEGGFINQIVQLPREITLPGGTSARNVFQHNSGVIINAYFNINWSGA
;
A
#
# COMPACT_ATOMS: atom_id res chain seq x y z
N MET A 1 -7.08 30.74 20.35
CA MET A 1 -7.64 29.54 19.67
C MET A 1 -6.62 29.06 18.66
N ALA A 2 -6.21 27.80 18.71
CA ALA A 2 -5.32 27.27 17.69
C ALA A 2 -6.05 27.31 16.35
N GLN A 3 -5.48 28.00 15.37
CA GLN A 3 -6.03 28.07 14.02
C GLN A 3 -5.96 26.66 13.41
N ASN A 4 -7.09 26.15 12.90
CA ASN A 4 -7.10 24.83 12.25
C ASN A 4 -6.25 24.93 10.97
N THR A 5 -5.04 24.38 11.02
CA THR A 5 -4.06 24.43 9.93
C THR A 5 -4.23 23.29 8.93
N ARG A 6 -5.28 22.45 9.06
CA ARG A 6 -5.52 21.27 8.22
C ARG A 6 -6.75 21.47 7.33
N LEU A 7 -6.66 20.99 6.11
CA LEU A 7 -7.78 20.73 5.21
C LEU A 7 -8.00 19.22 5.13
N ASN A 8 -9.25 18.79 5.26
CA ASN A 8 -9.61 17.38 5.14
C ASN A 8 -10.39 17.17 3.85
N ASP A 9 -10.01 16.16 3.10
CA ASP A 9 -10.65 15.68 1.88
C ASP A 9 -11.12 14.24 2.11
N TYR A 10 -12.41 13.93 1.88
CA TYR A 10 -13.01 12.64 2.20
C TYR A 10 -13.43 11.91 0.94
N ASN A 11 -12.82 10.76 0.68
CA ASN A 11 -13.00 9.99 -0.53
C ASN A 11 -13.47 8.57 -0.23
N GLN A 12 -14.32 8.01 -1.11
CA GLN A 12 -14.74 6.61 -1.07
C GLN A 12 -13.88 5.79 -2.02
N ILE A 13 -13.24 4.74 -1.52
CA ILE A 13 -12.31 3.92 -2.30
C ILE A 13 -12.71 2.45 -2.35
N SER A 14 -12.31 1.78 -3.43
CA SER A 14 -12.41 0.33 -3.57
C SER A 14 -11.13 -0.23 -4.17
N TRP A 15 -10.48 -1.15 -3.45
CA TRP A 15 -9.22 -1.74 -3.86
C TRP A 15 -9.37 -3.24 -4.12
N LEU A 16 -8.93 -3.67 -5.29
CA LEU A 16 -8.81 -5.07 -5.65
C LEU A 16 -7.33 -5.40 -5.85
N ALA A 17 -6.84 -6.45 -5.20
CA ALA A 17 -5.44 -6.83 -5.29
C ALA A 17 -5.26 -8.33 -5.48
N GLY A 18 -4.42 -8.72 -6.44
CA GLY A 18 -3.92 -10.07 -6.64
C GLY A 18 -2.46 -10.17 -6.21
N PHE A 19 -2.14 -11.13 -5.36
CA PHE A 19 -0.80 -11.42 -4.87
C PHE A 19 -0.40 -12.83 -5.31
N PHE A 20 0.69 -12.95 -6.06
CA PHE A 20 1.17 -14.22 -6.59
C PHE A 20 2.55 -14.50 -6.01
N THR A 21 2.71 -15.69 -5.45
CA THR A 21 4.00 -16.19 -4.97
C THR A 21 4.32 -17.46 -5.72
N PHE A 22 5.39 -17.44 -6.52
CA PHE A 22 5.92 -18.57 -7.23
C PHE A 22 7.09 -19.14 -6.41
N LYS A 23 6.88 -20.28 -5.78
CA LYS A 23 7.91 -20.97 -4.98
C LYS A 23 8.86 -21.70 -5.94
N LEU A 24 10.13 -21.29 -5.95
CA LEU A 24 11.19 -21.91 -6.77
C LEU A 24 11.85 -23.10 -6.05
N ASN A 25 12.08 -22.93 -4.75
CA ASN A 25 12.58 -23.96 -3.83
C ASN A 25 12.19 -23.59 -2.39
N ASP A 26 12.75 -24.25 -1.38
CA ASP A 26 12.37 -24.04 0.02
C ASP A 26 12.73 -22.65 0.55
N ALA A 27 13.75 -22.01 -0.01
CA ALA A 27 14.23 -20.70 0.44
C ALA A 27 13.87 -19.55 -0.51
N TRP A 28 13.70 -19.81 -1.81
CA TRP A 28 13.56 -18.76 -2.82
C TRP A 28 12.22 -18.83 -3.55
N GLY A 29 11.71 -17.67 -3.89
CA GLY A 29 10.50 -17.51 -4.68
C GLY A 29 10.43 -16.17 -5.40
N ILE A 30 9.52 -16.07 -6.35
CA ILE A 30 9.18 -14.82 -7.05
C ILE A 30 7.84 -14.33 -6.50
N HIS A 31 7.77 -13.05 -6.24
CA HIS A 31 6.54 -12.35 -5.89
C HIS A 31 6.09 -11.46 -7.05
N SER A 32 4.81 -11.52 -7.37
CA SER A 32 4.15 -10.56 -8.24
C SER A 32 2.87 -10.08 -7.57
N GLU A 33 2.54 -8.83 -7.76
CA GLU A 33 1.37 -8.20 -7.17
C GLU A 33 0.82 -7.18 -8.15
N TYR A 34 -0.50 -7.24 -8.37
CA TYR A 34 -1.22 -6.19 -9.09
C TYR A 34 -2.34 -5.65 -8.22
N GLN A 35 -2.44 -4.32 -8.11
CA GLN A 35 -3.49 -3.64 -7.38
C GLN A 35 -4.25 -2.69 -8.30
N TRP A 36 -5.54 -2.90 -8.39
CA TRP A 36 -6.50 -2.06 -9.08
C TRP A 36 -7.27 -1.27 -8.04
N ARG A 37 -6.98 0.02 -7.97
CA ARG A 37 -7.54 0.93 -6.97
C ARG A 37 -8.44 1.94 -7.64
N ARG A 38 -9.64 2.07 -7.09
CA ARG A 38 -10.69 2.93 -7.62
C ARG A 38 -11.17 3.90 -6.56
N GLU A 39 -11.75 4.99 -7.02
CA GLU A 39 -12.51 5.97 -6.28
C GLU A 39 -13.98 5.93 -6.72
N ASN A 40 -14.88 6.61 -5.98
CA ASN A 40 -16.31 6.63 -6.23
C ASN A 40 -16.88 5.23 -6.41
N VAL A 41 -16.61 4.36 -5.42
CA VAL A 41 -16.88 2.93 -5.42
C VAL A 41 -16.01 2.19 -6.44
N VAL A 42 -16.30 2.28 -7.73
CA VAL A 42 -15.49 1.67 -8.81
C VAL A 42 -15.49 2.52 -10.10
N ALA A 43 -16.03 3.75 -10.04
CA ALA A 43 -16.23 4.58 -11.22
C ALA A 43 -14.90 5.13 -11.76
N ASP A 44 -14.09 5.72 -10.88
CA ASP A 44 -12.91 6.47 -11.26
C ASP A 44 -11.62 5.77 -10.86
N TRP A 45 -10.54 6.03 -11.59
CA TRP A 45 -9.23 5.52 -11.27
C TRP A 45 -8.63 6.32 -10.10
N GLN A 46 -8.14 5.61 -9.08
CA GLN A 46 -7.29 6.17 -8.06
C GLN A 46 -5.82 5.84 -8.33
N GLN A 47 -5.51 4.54 -8.49
CA GLN A 47 -4.14 4.09 -8.72
C GLN A 47 -4.10 2.69 -9.33
N SER A 48 -3.17 2.46 -10.26
CA SER A 48 -2.74 1.14 -10.73
C SER A 48 -1.34 0.84 -10.21
N LEU A 49 -1.12 -0.35 -9.65
CA LEU A 49 0.18 -0.72 -9.10
C LEU A 49 0.55 -2.13 -9.53
N LEU A 50 1.68 -2.27 -10.20
CA LEU A 50 2.34 -3.54 -10.47
C LEU A 50 3.61 -3.62 -9.64
N ARG A 51 3.83 -4.74 -8.93
CA ARG A 51 5.05 -5.01 -8.16
C ARG A 51 5.59 -6.39 -8.50
N VAL A 52 6.89 -6.49 -8.68
CA VAL A 52 7.61 -7.75 -8.84
C VAL A 52 8.82 -7.77 -7.92
N GLY A 53 9.19 -8.96 -7.44
CA GLY A 53 10.34 -9.07 -6.54
C GLY A 53 10.74 -10.51 -6.29
N VAL A 54 11.91 -10.67 -5.68
CA VAL A 54 12.44 -11.95 -5.24
C VAL A 54 12.24 -12.07 -3.74
N ASN A 55 11.72 -13.22 -3.30
CA ASN A 55 11.62 -13.61 -1.90
C ASN A 55 12.78 -14.51 -1.53
N TYR A 56 13.36 -14.25 -0.36
CA TYR A 56 14.27 -15.15 0.31
C TYR A 56 13.75 -15.45 1.73
N GLN A 57 13.48 -16.72 2.03
CA GLN A 57 12.91 -17.15 3.29
C GLN A 57 13.86 -18.17 3.95
N PRO A 58 14.84 -17.74 4.77
CA PRO A 58 15.81 -18.62 5.41
C PRO A 58 15.18 -19.55 6.44
N ASN A 59 14.04 -19.21 6.99
CA ASN A 59 13.27 -20.00 7.94
C ASN A 59 11.78 -19.57 7.93
N PRO A 60 10.86 -20.34 8.55
CA PRO A 60 9.43 -20.04 8.52
C PRO A 60 9.02 -18.71 9.17
N LYS A 61 9.88 -18.10 9.99
CA LYS A 61 9.57 -16.86 10.72
C LYS A 61 10.07 -15.60 10.01
N VAL A 62 11.04 -15.72 9.10
CA VAL A 62 11.71 -14.56 8.49
C VAL A 62 11.64 -14.66 6.98
N GLN A 63 11.18 -13.59 6.34
CA GLN A 63 11.21 -13.44 4.90
C GLN A 63 11.80 -12.10 4.52
N PHE A 64 12.77 -12.11 3.61
CA PHE A 64 13.26 -10.93 2.93
C PHE A 64 12.66 -10.86 1.53
N ARG A 65 12.44 -9.65 1.05
CA ARG A 65 11.97 -9.38 -0.32
C ARG A 65 12.66 -8.14 -0.85
N ALA A 66 13.12 -8.20 -2.10
CA ALA A 66 13.59 -7.03 -2.82
C ALA A 66 13.01 -7.03 -4.23
N GLY A 67 12.77 -5.86 -4.79
CA GLY A 67 12.19 -5.78 -6.11
C GLY A 67 11.87 -4.36 -6.57
N TYR A 68 11.00 -4.31 -7.54
CA TYR A 68 10.60 -3.09 -8.24
C TYR A 68 9.07 -2.98 -8.28
N ALA A 69 8.58 -1.74 -8.27
CA ALA A 69 7.17 -1.44 -8.50
C ALA A 69 7.00 -0.27 -9.48
N TRP A 70 6.01 -0.41 -10.34
CA TRP A 70 5.51 0.61 -11.25
C TRP A 70 4.11 1.01 -10.83
N ILE A 71 3.88 2.31 -10.69
CA ILE A 71 2.63 2.84 -10.20
C ILE A 71 2.18 3.99 -11.10
N GLU A 72 0.92 3.92 -11.52
CA GLU A 72 0.21 5.03 -12.12
C GLU A 72 -0.76 5.60 -11.10
N THR A 73 -0.67 6.88 -10.83
CA THR A 73 -1.57 7.61 -9.93
C THR A 73 -2.38 8.60 -10.72
N TYR A 74 -3.69 8.52 -10.56
CA TYR A 74 -4.66 9.36 -11.26
C TYR A 74 -5.11 10.51 -10.36
N ALA A 75 -5.59 11.59 -10.98
CA ALA A 75 -6.16 12.69 -10.23
C ALA A 75 -7.49 12.28 -9.62
N TYR A 76 -7.67 12.44 -8.32
CA TYR A 76 -8.90 12.14 -7.59
C TYR A 76 -9.08 13.05 -6.37
N GLY A 77 -10.31 13.12 -5.85
CA GLY A 77 -10.67 13.95 -4.72
C GLY A 77 -10.69 15.44 -5.03
N ASP A 78 -11.08 16.25 -4.06
CA ASP A 78 -11.11 17.72 -4.18
C ASP A 78 -9.70 18.32 -4.28
N TYR A 79 -8.71 17.63 -3.72
CA TYR A 79 -7.31 18.05 -3.72
C TYR A 79 -6.42 16.94 -4.30
N PRO A 80 -6.23 16.86 -5.63
CA PRO A 80 -5.39 15.85 -6.25
C PRO A 80 -3.94 15.87 -5.75
N ILE A 81 -3.29 14.71 -5.68
CA ILE A 81 -1.89 14.59 -5.22
C ILE A 81 -0.96 15.45 -6.09
N ASN A 82 -1.11 15.37 -7.42
CA ASN A 82 -0.44 16.27 -8.34
C ASN A 82 -1.15 17.63 -8.35
N ALA A 83 -0.40 18.71 -8.11
CA ALA A 83 -0.95 20.07 -8.02
C ALA A 83 -1.62 20.56 -9.32
N LEU A 84 -1.24 20.00 -10.47
CA LEU A 84 -1.81 20.33 -11.77
C LEU A 84 -3.06 19.49 -12.11
N GLY A 85 -3.50 18.60 -11.19
CA GLY A 85 -4.62 17.70 -11.45
C GLY A 85 -4.34 16.66 -12.54
N LYS A 86 -3.07 16.32 -12.78
CA LYS A 86 -2.64 15.36 -13.79
C LYS A 86 -2.26 14.04 -13.18
N ASP A 87 -2.41 13.00 -13.96
CA ASP A 87 -1.90 11.67 -13.66
C ASP A 87 -0.38 11.68 -13.66
N PHE A 88 0.23 10.76 -12.93
CA PHE A 88 1.69 10.64 -12.93
C PHE A 88 2.16 9.23 -12.62
N THR A 89 3.32 8.92 -13.19
CA THR A 89 4.01 7.64 -13.03
C THR A 89 4.97 7.70 -11.84
N GLU A 90 5.08 6.61 -11.13
CA GLU A 90 6.06 6.45 -10.07
C GLU A 90 6.79 5.11 -10.20
N HIS A 91 8.12 5.17 -10.15
CA HIS A 91 9.00 4.01 -10.11
C HIS A 91 9.53 3.81 -8.70
N ARG A 92 9.54 2.57 -8.21
CA ARG A 92 10.08 2.25 -6.88
C ARG A 92 11.02 1.06 -6.94
N ALA A 93 12.20 1.20 -6.35
CA ALA A 93 12.94 0.06 -5.83
C ALA A 93 12.53 -0.16 -4.36
N PHE A 94 12.45 -1.40 -3.91
CA PHE A 94 12.09 -1.67 -2.53
C PHE A 94 12.84 -2.87 -1.94
N GLN A 95 13.05 -2.83 -0.62
CA GLN A 95 13.54 -3.93 0.20
C GLN A 95 12.61 -4.09 1.40
N ALA A 96 12.29 -5.33 1.76
CA ALA A 96 11.42 -5.61 2.89
C ALA A 96 11.93 -6.79 3.71
N ALA A 97 11.72 -6.71 5.02
CA ALA A 97 11.88 -7.81 5.97
C ALA A 97 10.55 -8.04 6.66
N THR A 98 10.06 -9.27 6.64
CA THR A 98 8.84 -9.69 7.33
C THR A 98 9.20 -10.70 8.41
N LEU A 99 8.78 -10.43 9.63
CA LEU A 99 8.89 -11.32 10.78
C LEU A 99 7.50 -11.85 11.11
N THR A 100 7.35 -13.15 11.23
CA THR A 100 6.06 -13.79 11.56
C THR A 100 6.23 -14.65 12.80
N ASP A 101 5.31 -14.52 13.74
CA ASP A 101 5.22 -15.37 14.92
C ASP A 101 3.78 -15.84 15.16
N LYS A 102 3.63 -16.91 15.97
CA LYS A 102 2.31 -17.52 16.24
C LYS A 102 2.10 -17.73 17.74
N PRO A 103 1.83 -16.64 18.49
CA PRO A 103 1.44 -16.76 19.87
C PRO A 103 0.05 -17.40 20.00
N GLY A 104 0.01 -18.66 20.43
CA GLY A 104 -1.22 -19.43 20.57
C GLY A 104 -1.91 -19.69 19.21
N ARG A 105 -3.13 -19.17 19.05
CA ARG A 105 -3.92 -19.30 17.82
C ARG A 105 -3.69 -18.14 16.82
N MET A 106 -3.18 -17.03 17.30
CA MET A 106 -2.99 -15.82 16.50
C MET A 106 -1.69 -15.90 15.70
N GLU A 107 -1.73 -15.52 14.45
CA GLU A 107 -0.53 -15.22 13.67
C GLU A 107 -0.31 -13.71 13.67
N VAL A 108 0.90 -13.30 14.04
CA VAL A 108 1.33 -11.89 14.08
C VAL A 108 2.47 -11.71 13.11
N SER A 109 2.41 -10.67 12.31
CA SER A 109 3.49 -10.34 11.39
C SER A 109 3.86 -8.85 11.46
N HIS A 110 5.15 -8.60 11.37
CA HIS A 110 5.77 -7.30 11.31
C HIS A 110 6.51 -7.18 9.99
N ARG A 111 6.18 -6.20 9.16
CA ARG A 111 6.91 -5.95 7.91
C ARG A 111 7.53 -4.56 7.95
N PHE A 112 8.84 -4.51 7.81
CA PHE A 112 9.60 -3.29 7.57
C PHE A 112 9.91 -3.23 6.08
N MET A 113 9.65 -2.10 5.44
CA MET A 113 9.93 -1.93 4.00
C MET A 113 10.55 -0.56 3.77
N LEU A 114 11.67 -0.56 3.07
CA LEU A 114 12.32 0.65 2.56
C LEU A 114 11.96 0.78 1.08
N GLU A 115 11.55 1.97 0.66
CA GLU A 115 11.25 2.29 -0.72
C GLU A 115 12.07 3.49 -1.18
N GLN A 116 12.77 3.35 -2.30
CA GLN A 116 13.35 4.43 -3.08
C GLN A 116 12.37 4.75 -4.20
N ARG A 117 11.88 5.99 -4.23
CA ARG A 117 10.78 6.41 -5.07
C ARG A 117 11.23 7.50 -6.04
N TRP A 118 11.02 7.28 -7.34
CA TRP A 118 11.16 8.28 -8.39
C TRP A 118 9.75 8.63 -8.85
N ILE A 119 9.31 9.84 -8.53
CA ILE A 119 7.94 10.31 -8.75
C ILE A 119 7.96 11.29 -9.91
N GLY A 120 7.21 10.98 -10.97
CA GLY A 120 7.07 11.80 -12.15
C GLY A 120 6.45 13.15 -11.83
N ARG A 121 6.93 14.19 -12.49
CA ARG A 121 6.39 15.54 -12.41
C ARG A 121 6.48 16.27 -13.75
N TYR A 122 5.68 17.31 -13.85
CA TYR A 122 5.65 18.21 -14.98
C TYR A 122 6.32 19.53 -14.58
N SER A 123 7.35 19.95 -15.31
CA SER A 123 8.01 21.24 -15.08
C SER A 123 7.13 22.43 -15.49
N MET A 124 6.19 22.21 -16.44
CA MET A 124 5.25 23.20 -16.94
C MET A 124 3.84 22.61 -17.05
N PRO A 125 2.79 23.43 -16.81
CA PRO A 125 1.40 22.96 -16.89
C PRO A 125 0.96 22.46 -18.26
N GLU A 126 1.56 22.93 -19.33
CA GLU A 126 1.21 22.60 -20.73
C GLU A 126 1.70 21.22 -21.18
N LEU A 127 2.66 20.64 -20.48
CA LEU A 127 3.24 19.34 -20.82
C LEU A 127 2.19 18.23 -20.73
N THR A 128 2.17 17.34 -21.71
CA THR A 128 1.28 16.18 -21.75
C THR A 128 1.91 14.91 -21.16
N ARG A 129 3.21 14.96 -20.84
CA ARG A 129 3.97 13.88 -20.21
C ARG A 129 4.90 14.44 -19.15
N GLU A 130 5.25 13.61 -18.16
CA GLU A 130 6.28 13.94 -17.20
C GLU A 130 7.63 14.14 -17.91
N ASP A 131 8.33 15.18 -17.55
CA ASP A 131 9.65 15.54 -18.09
C ASP A 131 10.76 15.47 -17.03
N ASP A 132 10.39 15.23 -15.79
CA ASP A 132 11.33 15.07 -14.67
C ASP A 132 10.80 14.09 -13.62
N TYR A 133 11.72 13.57 -12.79
CA TYR A 133 11.42 12.70 -11.66
C TYR A 133 12.13 13.20 -10.42
N PHE A 134 11.40 13.40 -9.33
CA PHE A 134 12.03 13.69 -8.07
C PHE A 134 12.13 12.47 -7.17
N TYR A 135 13.24 12.36 -6.49
CA TYR A 135 13.58 11.22 -5.64
C TYR A 135 13.23 11.47 -4.19
N VAL A 136 12.55 10.49 -3.55
CA VAL A 136 12.29 10.46 -2.11
C VAL A 136 12.47 9.05 -1.55
N ASN A 137 12.87 8.95 -0.28
CA ASN A 137 12.87 7.69 0.46
C ASN A 137 11.65 7.60 1.35
N ARG A 138 11.18 6.37 1.54
CA ARG A 138 10.06 6.09 2.43
C ARG A 138 10.29 4.79 3.20
N LEU A 139 10.16 4.86 4.52
CA LEU A 139 10.09 3.70 5.39
C LEU A 139 8.62 3.35 5.63
N ARG A 140 8.29 2.06 5.61
CA ARG A 140 6.97 1.55 5.94
C ARG A 140 7.11 0.50 7.03
N TYR A 141 6.23 0.58 8.01
CA TYR A 141 6.06 -0.47 9.00
C TYR A 141 4.62 -0.93 9.00
N LEU A 142 4.41 -2.25 8.81
CA LEU A 142 3.11 -2.89 8.89
C LEU A 142 3.11 -3.87 10.06
N PHE A 143 2.11 -3.71 10.92
CA PHE A 143 1.72 -4.68 11.93
C PHE A 143 0.42 -5.35 11.48
N ARG A 144 0.40 -6.68 11.42
CA ARG A 144 -0.79 -7.45 11.04
C ARG A 144 -1.01 -8.58 12.01
N MET A 145 -2.27 -8.76 12.42
CA MET A 145 -2.77 -9.91 13.18
C MET A 145 -3.75 -10.71 12.32
N GLN A 146 -3.71 -12.03 12.46
CA GLN A 146 -4.64 -12.94 11.83
C GLN A 146 -5.08 -14.00 12.83
N TYR A 147 -6.38 -14.26 12.91
CA TYR A 147 -6.96 -15.17 13.88
C TYR A 147 -7.91 -16.16 13.20
N PRO A 148 -7.65 -17.50 13.22
CA PRO A 148 -8.57 -18.51 12.69
C PRO A 148 -9.85 -18.52 13.53
N LEU A 149 -11.01 -18.48 12.86
CA LEU A 149 -12.30 -18.50 13.55
C LEU A 149 -12.65 -19.88 14.10
N LYS A 150 -12.03 -20.92 13.54
CA LYS A 150 -12.18 -22.30 13.96
C LYS A 150 -10.81 -22.93 14.22
N GLY A 151 -10.73 -23.96 15.07
CA GLY A 151 -9.50 -24.68 15.34
C GLY A 151 -8.37 -23.88 16.02
N LYS A 152 -7.18 -24.46 16.12
CA LYS A 152 -5.97 -23.83 16.66
C LYS A 152 -5.08 -23.23 15.56
N THR A 153 -5.21 -23.75 14.34
CA THR A 153 -4.48 -23.32 13.14
C THR A 153 -5.49 -22.92 12.07
N LEU A 154 -5.07 -22.15 11.11
CA LEU A 154 -5.87 -21.86 9.94
C LEU A 154 -5.69 -23.01 8.94
N ASP A 155 -6.72 -23.86 8.82
CA ASP A 155 -6.74 -24.98 7.91
C ASP A 155 -7.49 -24.64 6.60
N ASP A 156 -7.47 -25.57 5.63
CA ASP A 156 -8.18 -25.40 4.38
C ASP A 156 -9.70 -25.37 4.61
N LYS A 157 -10.41 -24.58 3.83
CA LYS A 157 -11.86 -24.32 3.92
C LYS A 157 -12.29 -23.66 5.24
N GLU A 158 -11.42 -22.83 5.81
CA GLU A 158 -11.71 -22.12 7.06
C GLU A 158 -11.70 -20.60 6.90
N PHE A 159 -12.54 -19.95 7.70
CA PHE A 159 -12.58 -18.50 7.84
C PHE A 159 -11.59 -18.03 8.91
N TYR A 160 -11.09 -16.82 8.70
CA TYR A 160 -10.26 -16.12 9.66
C TYR A 160 -10.55 -14.62 9.65
N ALA A 161 -10.36 -13.97 10.77
CA ALA A 161 -10.35 -12.51 10.87
C ALA A 161 -8.91 -12.01 10.77
N ALA A 162 -8.71 -10.85 10.17
CA ALA A 162 -7.42 -10.18 10.16
C ALA A 162 -7.58 -8.68 10.36
N ALA A 163 -6.61 -8.06 11.01
CA ALA A 163 -6.50 -6.63 11.15
C ALA A 163 -5.05 -6.20 10.91
N TYR A 164 -4.87 -5.02 10.36
CA TYR A 164 -3.54 -4.44 10.20
C TYR A 164 -3.55 -2.93 10.36
N ASP A 165 -2.40 -2.42 10.76
CA ASP A 165 -2.03 -1.00 10.70
C ASP A 165 -0.70 -0.87 9.97
N GLU A 166 -0.62 0.05 9.02
CA GLU A 166 0.58 0.32 8.24
C GLU A 166 0.86 1.82 8.21
N ILE A 167 1.99 2.22 8.79
CA ILE A 167 2.48 3.60 8.78
C ILE A 167 3.59 3.79 7.74
N PHE A 168 3.63 4.96 7.12
CA PHE A 168 4.57 5.33 6.08
C PHE A 168 5.24 6.65 6.45
N ILE A 169 6.56 6.65 6.50
CA ILE A 169 7.39 7.78 6.92
C ILE A 169 8.33 8.15 5.79
N GLY A 170 8.19 9.37 5.28
CA GLY A 170 9.12 9.96 4.34
C GLY A 170 10.41 10.42 5.05
N PHE A 171 11.56 10.30 4.41
CA PHE A 171 12.82 10.79 4.96
C PHE A 171 13.84 11.11 3.87
N GLY A 172 14.83 11.92 4.23
CA GLY A 172 15.89 12.34 3.35
C GLY A 172 15.57 13.59 2.54
N LYS A 173 16.34 13.81 1.47
CA LYS A 173 16.18 14.98 0.61
C LYS A 173 14.81 14.97 -0.08
N ASN A 174 14.21 16.13 -0.29
CA ASN A 174 12.93 16.37 -0.98
C ASN A 174 11.66 15.95 -0.21
N VAL A 175 11.76 15.50 1.02
CA VAL A 175 10.58 15.18 1.85
C VAL A 175 9.99 16.45 2.47
N ASN A 176 10.84 17.46 2.76
CA ASN A 176 10.45 18.70 3.43
C ASN A 176 9.67 18.42 4.74
N GLU A 177 8.49 19.02 4.89
CA GLU A 177 7.64 18.85 6.08
C GLU A 177 6.76 17.59 6.03
N ASN A 178 6.70 16.89 4.88
CA ASN A 178 5.87 15.71 4.68
C ASN A 178 6.53 14.41 5.22
N VAL A 179 6.98 14.44 6.47
CA VAL A 179 7.56 13.28 7.14
C VAL A 179 6.50 12.18 7.32
N PHE A 180 5.28 12.55 7.75
CA PHE A 180 4.15 11.64 7.73
C PHE A 180 3.61 11.57 6.30
N ASP A 181 3.81 10.44 5.60
CA ASP A 181 3.30 10.27 4.24
C ASP A 181 1.86 9.73 4.27
N GLN A 182 1.63 8.64 4.99
CA GLN A 182 0.29 8.07 5.16
C GLN A 182 0.22 7.04 6.28
N ASN A 183 -1.03 6.71 6.67
CA ASN A 183 -1.37 5.57 7.51
C ASN A 183 -2.51 4.76 6.85
N ARG A 184 -2.52 3.45 7.06
CA ARG A 184 -3.57 2.55 6.58
C ARG A 184 -3.98 1.58 7.67
N ILE A 185 -5.29 1.50 7.91
CA ILE A 185 -5.88 0.49 8.80
C ILE A 185 -6.81 -0.39 7.97
N GLY A 186 -6.73 -1.70 8.16
CA GLY A 186 -7.65 -2.65 7.53
C GLY A 186 -8.24 -3.62 8.54
N LEU A 187 -9.52 -3.91 8.36
CA LEU A 187 -10.28 -4.93 9.11
C LEU A 187 -10.89 -5.90 8.10
N LEU A 188 -10.46 -7.15 8.13
CA LEU A 188 -10.72 -8.12 7.06
C LEU A 188 -11.32 -9.40 7.60
N LEU A 189 -12.22 -9.97 6.81
CA LEU A 189 -12.63 -11.37 6.90
C LEU A 189 -12.01 -12.12 5.73
N GLY A 190 -11.32 -13.22 6.01
CA GLY A 190 -10.69 -14.05 5.02
C GLY A 190 -11.23 -15.46 5.00
N TYR A 191 -11.10 -16.11 3.86
CA TYR A 191 -11.38 -17.52 3.66
C TYR A 191 -10.21 -18.21 2.96
N ARG A 192 -9.66 -19.23 3.60
CA ARG A 192 -8.66 -20.08 3.00
C ARG A 192 -9.34 -21.22 2.26
N VAL A 193 -9.36 -21.15 0.93
CA VAL A 193 -9.94 -22.20 0.09
C VAL A 193 -9.08 -23.48 0.18
N ASN A 194 -7.76 -23.29 0.04
CA ASN A 194 -6.76 -24.34 0.21
C ASN A 194 -5.37 -23.69 0.43
N HIS A 195 -4.33 -24.51 0.60
CA HIS A 195 -2.95 -24.04 0.79
C HIS A 195 -2.40 -23.16 -0.37
N LYS A 196 -3.00 -23.25 -1.57
CA LYS A 196 -2.60 -22.46 -2.76
C LYS A 196 -3.38 -21.17 -2.93
N PHE A 197 -4.61 -21.08 -2.38
CA PHE A 197 -5.49 -19.96 -2.62
C PHE A 197 -6.24 -19.51 -1.36
N ARG A 198 -6.20 -18.23 -1.08
CA ARG A 198 -7.04 -17.57 -0.07
C ARG A 198 -7.52 -16.21 -0.57
N ILE A 199 -8.66 -15.77 -0.08
CA ILE A 199 -9.25 -14.48 -0.37
C ILE A 199 -9.58 -13.76 0.94
N GLU A 200 -9.42 -12.45 0.96
CA GLU A 200 -9.79 -11.57 2.07
C GLU A 200 -10.64 -10.42 1.52
N GLY A 201 -11.62 -9.99 2.28
CA GLY A 201 -12.37 -8.78 1.99
C GLY A 201 -12.73 -8.04 3.26
N GLY A 202 -12.89 -6.74 3.17
CA GLY A 202 -13.27 -5.95 4.34
C GLY A 202 -13.08 -4.45 4.17
N PHE A 203 -13.01 -3.77 5.30
CA PHE A 203 -12.87 -2.33 5.38
C PHE A 203 -11.41 -1.89 5.32
N ILE A 204 -11.17 -0.79 4.63
CA ILE A 204 -9.90 -0.06 4.64
C ILE A 204 -10.16 1.42 4.92
N ASN A 205 -9.30 2.01 5.74
CA ASN A 205 -9.15 3.45 5.86
C ASN A 205 -7.69 3.82 5.57
N GLN A 206 -7.49 4.82 4.72
CA GLN A 206 -6.18 5.37 4.41
C GLN A 206 -6.22 6.88 4.67
N ILE A 207 -5.29 7.37 5.46
CA ILE A 207 -5.05 8.81 5.65
C ILE A 207 -3.76 9.15 4.91
N VAL A 208 -3.79 10.10 3.99
CA VAL A 208 -2.64 10.57 3.21
C VAL A 208 -2.43 12.03 3.47
N GLN A 209 -1.23 12.43 3.89
CA GLN A 209 -0.84 13.84 3.88
C GLN A 209 -0.28 14.18 2.50
N LEU A 210 -0.82 15.20 1.86
CA LEU A 210 -0.29 15.65 0.58
C LEU A 210 1.11 16.26 0.75
N PRO A 211 1.99 16.13 -0.26
CA PRO A 211 3.36 16.68 -0.19
C PRO A 211 3.40 18.20 -0.40
N ARG A 212 2.27 18.87 -0.35
CA ARG A 212 2.13 20.30 -0.56
C ARG A 212 1.08 20.93 0.36
N GLU A 213 1.25 22.19 0.65
CA GLU A 213 0.26 23.01 1.31
C GLU A 213 -0.61 23.77 0.31
N ILE A 214 -1.82 24.10 0.69
CA ILE A 214 -2.78 24.85 -0.12
C ILE A 214 -3.19 26.12 0.63
N THR A 215 -3.12 27.26 -0.05
CA THR A 215 -3.69 28.52 0.42
C THR A 215 -5.08 28.69 -0.19
N LEU A 216 -6.10 28.80 0.66
CA LEU A 216 -7.48 29.02 0.22
C LEU A 216 -7.63 30.45 -0.33
N PRO A 217 -8.55 30.67 -1.30
CA PRO A 217 -8.86 32.00 -1.80
C PRO A 217 -9.22 32.96 -0.65
N GLY A 218 -8.56 34.13 -0.61
CA GLY A 218 -8.74 35.13 0.46
C GLY A 218 -8.07 34.79 1.80
N GLY A 219 -7.40 33.63 1.90
CA GLY A 219 -6.63 33.24 3.09
C GLY A 219 -5.17 33.69 3.01
N THR A 220 -4.57 33.95 4.17
CA THR A 220 -3.16 34.36 4.31
C THR A 220 -2.26 33.21 4.76
N SER A 221 -2.83 32.05 5.14
CA SER A 221 -2.11 30.92 5.70
C SER A 221 -2.23 29.70 4.79
N ALA A 222 -1.09 29.05 4.51
CA ALA A 222 -1.02 27.75 3.88
C ALA A 222 -1.54 26.67 4.86
N ARG A 223 -2.14 25.61 4.34
CA ARG A 223 -2.70 24.50 5.11
C ARG A 223 -2.28 23.15 4.55
N ASN A 224 -1.90 22.25 5.42
CA ASN A 224 -1.67 20.87 5.08
C ASN A 224 -2.99 20.18 4.69
N VAL A 225 -2.98 19.42 3.61
CA VAL A 225 -4.14 18.65 3.16
C VAL A 225 -3.99 17.17 3.58
N PHE A 226 -5.05 16.66 4.20
CA PHE A 226 -5.18 15.26 4.55
C PHE A 226 -6.35 14.64 3.80
N GLN A 227 -6.04 13.68 2.92
CA GLN A 227 -7.06 12.85 2.29
C GLN A 227 -7.42 11.69 3.21
N HIS A 228 -8.71 11.54 3.52
CA HIS A 228 -9.29 10.44 4.28
C HIS A 228 -10.04 9.50 3.33
N ASN A 229 -9.36 8.48 2.88
CA ASN A 229 -9.87 7.52 1.89
C ASN A 229 -10.42 6.29 2.63
N SER A 230 -11.73 6.11 2.65
CA SER A 230 -12.39 4.98 3.32
C SER A 230 -13.16 4.12 2.34
N GLY A 231 -13.17 2.82 2.54
CA GLY A 231 -13.92 1.95 1.64
C GLY A 231 -13.66 0.47 1.80
N VAL A 232 -13.71 -0.23 0.68
CA VAL A 232 -13.64 -1.70 0.62
C VAL A 232 -12.32 -2.14 0.01
N ILE A 233 -11.75 -3.21 0.55
CA ILE A 233 -10.59 -3.88 -0.02
C ILE A 233 -10.88 -5.37 -0.20
N ILE A 234 -10.46 -5.93 -1.34
CA ILE A 234 -10.49 -7.37 -1.63
C ILE A 234 -9.09 -7.79 -2.08
N ASN A 235 -8.54 -8.78 -1.41
CA ASN A 235 -7.22 -9.35 -1.68
C ASN A 235 -7.34 -10.83 -2.03
N ALA A 236 -6.75 -11.24 -3.14
CA ALA A 236 -6.62 -12.64 -3.54
C ALA A 236 -5.15 -13.05 -3.50
N TYR A 237 -4.84 -14.15 -2.82
CA TYR A 237 -3.47 -14.66 -2.65
C TYR A 237 -3.32 -16.01 -3.30
N PHE A 238 -2.35 -16.14 -4.20
CA PHE A 238 -2.04 -17.34 -4.95
C PHE A 238 -0.61 -17.80 -4.62
N ASN A 239 -0.48 -19.03 -4.13
CA ASN A 239 0.79 -19.69 -3.91
C ASN A 239 0.97 -20.81 -4.95
N ILE A 240 1.94 -20.67 -5.82
CA ILE A 240 2.18 -21.54 -6.96
C ILE A 240 3.53 -22.21 -6.74
N ASN A 241 3.56 -23.54 -6.69
CA ASN A 241 4.81 -24.28 -6.67
C ASN A 241 5.34 -24.42 -8.09
N TRP A 242 6.49 -23.81 -8.36
CA TRP A 242 7.17 -23.92 -9.66
C TRP A 242 8.25 -25.02 -9.66
N SER A 243 8.65 -25.50 -8.47
CA SER A 243 9.64 -26.56 -8.30
C SER A 243 9.01 -27.92 -8.64
N GLY A 244 9.05 -28.34 -9.90
CA GLY A 244 8.61 -29.68 -10.29
C GLY A 244 7.83 -29.79 -11.60
N ALA A 245 8.16 -28.97 -12.59
CA ALA A 245 7.85 -29.28 -13.98
C ALA A 245 9.04 -29.97 -14.63
#